data_ad0c3cecd6dfc80c5e92291651a3dcf2
#
_entry.id   ad0c3cecd6dfc80c5e92291651a3dcf2
#
_cell.length_a   1.000
_cell.length_b   1.000
_cell.length_c   1.000
_cell.angle_alpha   90.00
_cell.angle_beta   90.00
_cell.angle_gamma   90.00
#
_symmetry.space_group_name_H-M   'P 1'
#
loop_
_entity.id
_entity.type
_entity.pdbx_description
1 polymer ?
#
loop_
_entity_poly.entity_id
_entity_poly.type
_entity_poly.pdbx_seq_one_letter_code
_entity_poly.pdbx_strand_id
1 'polypeptide(L)'
;MKKIKDKKNSLGDGIYLKNNKWSFSGDASKNFDKHIIRSVPLYLEGHKMIEDLSRYTLSKKSLCYDIGCSTGTLLNKLAKINKNARFIGIDKEKDMIKIANTKKKFKNISYICNDIMKYRMKKSDLIISYYTAQFMNPKLRQSFFDKVYNSLNWGGMFILFEKVRGSDARFQDIYNNLYYNFKRSQGFTNFEIVNKEKSLVGVMNPFTENANNDFLKRAGFVDIEYIMKEICFSGLVSIK
;
A
#
# COMPACT_ATOMS: atom_id res chain seq x y z
N MET A 1 36.02 13.45 0.67
CA MET A 1 35.35 13.61 -0.65
C MET A 1 33.94 12.96 -0.57
N LYS A 2 32.87 13.75 -0.41
CA LYS A 2 31.51 13.25 -0.58
C LYS A 2 31.37 12.84 -2.06
N LYS A 3 31.17 11.52 -2.33
CA LYS A 3 30.81 11.04 -3.67
C LYS A 3 29.60 11.86 -4.14
N ILE A 4 29.74 12.61 -5.21
CA ILE A 4 28.62 13.17 -5.98
C ILE A 4 27.83 11.94 -6.44
N LYS A 5 26.78 11.60 -5.70
CA LYS A 5 25.88 10.53 -6.09
C LYS A 5 25.33 10.94 -7.45
N ASP A 6 25.55 10.11 -8.43
CA ASP A 6 25.30 10.37 -9.84
C ASP A 6 23.83 10.81 -10.02
N LYS A 7 23.60 12.06 -10.40
CA LYS A 7 22.26 12.62 -10.67
C LYS A 7 21.45 11.76 -11.64
N LYS A 8 22.15 10.98 -12.48
CA LYS A 8 21.55 10.04 -13.45
C LYS A 8 20.72 8.92 -12.82
N ASN A 9 20.88 8.61 -11.55
CA ASN A 9 20.17 7.52 -10.87
C ASN A 9 19.20 8.01 -9.79
N SER A 10 18.94 9.33 -9.70
CA SER A 10 18.01 9.91 -8.73
C SER A 10 16.56 9.53 -9.04
N LEU A 11 15.81 9.20 -7.98
CA LEU A 11 14.36 9.01 -7.98
C LEU A 11 13.64 10.07 -7.16
N GLY A 12 14.38 11.10 -6.71
CA GLY A 12 13.90 12.11 -5.77
C GLY A 12 14.02 11.69 -4.31
N ASP A 13 13.86 12.67 -3.41
CA ASP A 13 13.84 12.48 -1.95
C ASP A 13 15.06 11.73 -1.38
N GLY A 14 16.22 11.82 -2.01
CA GLY A 14 17.45 11.12 -1.58
C GLY A 14 17.45 9.62 -1.86
N ILE A 15 16.54 9.14 -2.71
CA ILE A 15 16.47 7.76 -3.16
C ILE A 15 17.20 7.62 -4.49
N TYR A 16 18.05 6.62 -4.61
CA TYR A 16 18.85 6.35 -5.81
C TYR A 16 18.68 4.92 -6.28
N LEU A 17 18.64 4.73 -7.60
CA LEU A 17 18.58 3.41 -8.20
C LEU A 17 19.84 2.60 -7.87
N LYS A 18 19.61 1.35 -7.47
CA LYS A 18 20.60 0.29 -7.45
C LYS A 18 20.13 -0.78 -8.43
N ASN A 19 21.00 -1.19 -9.37
CA ASN A 19 20.69 -2.24 -10.36
C ASN A 19 19.46 -1.98 -11.24
N ASN A 20 19.17 -0.70 -11.57
CA ASN A 20 18.09 -0.26 -12.47
C ASN A 20 16.68 -0.74 -12.10
N LYS A 21 16.45 -1.32 -10.92
CA LYS A 21 15.14 -1.74 -10.42
C LYS A 21 14.82 -1.07 -9.09
N TRP A 22 13.54 -0.84 -8.87
CA TRP A 22 13.03 -0.35 -7.59
C TRP A 22 13.21 -1.40 -6.50
N SER A 23 13.65 -0.95 -5.33
CA SER A 23 13.69 -1.74 -4.09
C SER A 23 13.18 -0.91 -2.94
N PHE A 24 12.50 -1.54 -2.01
CA PHE A 24 12.00 -0.92 -0.78
C PHE A 24 13.04 -0.91 0.35
N SER A 25 14.26 -1.44 0.13
CA SER A 25 15.36 -1.46 1.10
C SER A 25 16.27 -0.23 1.00
N GLY A 26 17.16 -0.05 1.96
CA GLY A 26 18.22 0.96 1.96
C GLY A 26 17.69 2.40 1.99
N ASP A 27 18.07 3.23 1.01
CA ASP A 27 17.67 4.64 0.97
C ASP A 27 16.15 4.80 0.80
N ALA A 28 15.48 3.86 0.12
CA ALA A 28 14.03 3.88 -0.06
C ALA A 28 13.30 3.70 1.28
N SER A 29 13.73 2.76 2.13
CA SER A 29 13.10 2.57 3.44
C SER A 29 13.29 3.77 4.36
N LYS A 30 14.48 4.39 4.36
CA LYS A 30 14.80 5.55 5.20
C LYS A 30 13.99 6.79 4.83
N ASN A 31 13.70 6.98 3.55
CA ASN A 31 13.03 8.17 3.01
C ASN A 31 11.57 7.88 2.63
N PHE A 32 11.04 6.69 2.96
CA PHE A 32 9.76 6.19 2.47
C PHE A 32 8.61 7.14 2.76
N ASP A 33 8.41 7.55 4.01
CA ASP A 33 7.26 8.36 4.41
C ASP A 33 7.19 9.69 3.66
N LYS A 34 8.34 10.36 3.50
CA LYS A 34 8.42 11.58 2.73
C LYS A 34 8.13 11.34 1.24
N HIS A 35 8.73 10.29 0.68
CA HIS A 35 8.63 9.98 -0.74
C HIS A 35 7.21 9.55 -1.13
N ILE A 36 6.55 8.74 -0.31
CA ILE A 36 5.23 8.19 -0.65
C ILE A 36 4.15 9.27 -0.65
N ILE A 37 4.16 10.21 0.30
CA ILE A 37 3.22 11.33 0.37
C ILE A 37 3.28 12.20 -0.89
N ARG A 38 4.48 12.41 -1.44
CA ARG A 38 4.70 13.16 -2.67
C ARG A 38 4.46 12.34 -3.94
N SER A 39 4.39 11.02 -3.82
CA SER A 39 4.28 10.10 -4.96
C SER A 39 2.87 9.60 -5.21
N VAL A 40 2.02 9.57 -4.18
CA VAL A 40 0.65 9.07 -4.25
C VAL A 40 -0.32 10.20 -3.92
N PRO A 41 -1.19 10.58 -4.86
CA PRO A 41 -2.23 11.58 -4.59
C PRO A 41 -3.12 11.14 -3.43
N LEU A 42 -3.56 12.09 -2.60
CA LEU A 42 -4.45 11.87 -1.47
C LEU A 42 -3.97 10.77 -0.49
N TYR A 43 -2.64 10.61 -0.35
CA TYR A 43 -2.08 9.55 0.51
C TYR A 43 -2.48 9.70 1.98
N LEU A 44 -2.47 10.92 2.50
CA LEU A 44 -2.84 11.18 3.90
C LEU A 44 -4.34 11.17 4.13
N GLU A 45 -5.11 11.59 3.14
CA GLU A 45 -6.57 11.51 3.11
C GLU A 45 -7.04 10.06 3.12
N GLY A 46 -6.36 9.17 2.39
CA GLY A 46 -6.61 7.74 2.46
C GLY A 46 -6.35 7.16 3.85
N HIS A 47 -5.27 7.57 4.54
CA HIS A 47 -5.06 7.21 5.95
C HIS A 47 -6.23 7.68 6.82
N LYS A 48 -6.68 8.93 6.64
CA LYS A 48 -7.82 9.48 7.39
C LYS A 48 -9.10 8.69 7.15
N MET A 49 -9.37 8.33 5.90
CA MET A 49 -10.51 7.48 5.53
C MET A 49 -10.45 6.12 6.23
N ILE A 50 -9.28 5.49 6.26
CA ILE A 50 -9.07 4.20 6.95
C ILE A 50 -9.25 4.36 8.47
N GLU A 51 -8.75 5.46 9.06
CA GLU A 51 -8.96 5.78 10.48
C GLU A 51 -10.46 5.88 10.80
N ASP A 52 -11.25 6.57 9.97
CA ASP A 52 -12.68 6.73 10.19
C ASP A 52 -13.43 5.40 10.01
N LEU A 53 -13.16 4.65 8.96
CA LEU A 53 -13.75 3.32 8.73
C LEU A 53 -13.42 2.33 9.85
N SER A 54 -12.22 2.40 10.42
CA SER A 54 -11.82 1.51 11.52
C SER A 54 -12.71 1.64 12.76
N ARG A 55 -13.36 2.80 12.97
CA ARG A 55 -14.27 3.01 14.09
C ARG A 55 -15.56 2.21 13.99
N TYR A 56 -15.99 1.87 12.77
CA TYR A 56 -17.18 1.05 12.52
C TYR A 56 -16.89 -0.45 12.60
N THR A 57 -15.62 -0.84 12.47
CA THR A 57 -15.22 -2.25 12.37
C THR A 57 -14.53 -2.75 13.64
N LEU A 58 -13.74 -1.90 14.30
CA LEU A 58 -12.92 -2.31 15.43
C LEU A 58 -13.58 -2.02 16.77
N SER A 59 -13.73 -3.06 17.57
CA SER A 59 -14.23 -3.03 18.93
C SER A 59 -13.18 -3.59 19.93
N LYS A 60 -13.59 -3.79 21.18
CA LYS A 60 -12.74 -4.44 22.20
C LYS A 60 -12.38 -5.86 21.77
N LYS A 61 -11.09 -6.18 21.79
CA LYS A 61 -10.48 -7.46 21.38
C LYS A 61 -10.44 -7.72 19.86
N SER A 62 -10.94 -6.83 19.03
CA SER A 62 -10.80 -6.95 17.57
C SER A 62 -9.36 -7.09 17.13
N LEU A 63 -9.15 -7.76 16.01
CA LEU A 63 -7.86 -7.93 15.35
C LEU A 63 -7.86 -7.23 13.99
N CYS A 64 -6.84 -6.39 13.78
CA CYS A 64 -6.57 -5.73 12.51
C CYS A 64 -5.24 -6.20 11.93
N TYR A 65 -5.21 -6.52 10.64
CA TYR A 65 -3.98 -6.71 9.87
C TYR A 65 -3.74 -5.54 8.90
N ASP A 66 -2.49 -5.10 8.81
CA ASP A 66 -1.99 -4.19 7.76
C ASP A 66 -0.96 -4.95 6.93
N ILE A 67 -1.32 -5.29 5.70
CA ILE A 67 -0.51 -6.08 4.77
C ILE A 67 0.36 -5.14 3.93
N GLY A 68 1.67 -5.26 4.06
CA GLY A 68 2.64 -4.31 3.52
C GLY A 68 2.69 -3.05 4.37
N CYS A 69 2.77 -3.22 5.69
CA CYS A 69 2.67 -2.14 6.68
C CYS A 69 3.82 -1.12 6.62
N SER A 70 4.86 -1.38 5.82
CA SER A 70 5.98 -0.48 5.59
C SER A 70 6.60 0.03 6.91
N THR A 71 6.73 1.33 7.09
CA THR A 71 7.30 1.97 8.30
C THR A 71 6.33 2.02 9.49
N GLY A 72 5.15 1.42 9.40
CA GLY A 72 4.16 1.31 10.48
C GLY A 72 3.40 2.60 10.80
N THR A 73 3.46 3.60 9.93
CA THR A 73 2.84 4.92 10.17
C THR A 73 1.32 4.80 10.30
N LEU A 74 0.64 4.03 9.44
CA LEU A 74 -0.81 3.82 9.49
C LEU A 74 -1.23 3.12 10.78
N LEU A 75 -0.56 2.03 11.17
CA LEU A 75 -0.92 1.29 12.38
C LEU A 75 -0.74 2.10 13.67
N ASN A 76 0.25 3.01 13.74
CA ASN A 76 0.37 3.92 14.87
C ASN A 76 -0.83 4.88 14.98
N LYS A 77 -1.38 5.34 13.85
CA LYS A 77 -2.59 6.18 13.83
C LYS A 77 -3.82 5.39 14.29
N LEU A 78 -4.02 4.17 13.75
CA LEU A 78 -5.14 3.30 14.10
C LEU A 78 -5.11 2.89 15.58
N ALA A 79 -3.96 2.52 16.11
CA ALA A 79 -3.82 2.13 17.52
C ALA A 79 -4.06 3.29 18.50
N LYS A 80 -3.79 4.53 18.07
CA LYS A 80 -4.09 5.73 18.88
C LYS A 80 -5.60 5.87 19.14
N ILE A 81 -6.43 5.58 18.16
CA ILE A 81 -7.89 5.75 18.24
C ILE A 81 -8.62 4.47 18.68
N ASN A 82 -8.07 3.29 18.41
CA ASN A 82 -8.67 1.98 18.75
C ASN A 82 -7.82 1.26 19.82
N LYS A 83 -7.76 1.81 21.03
CA LYS A 83 -6.85 1.37 22.10
C LYS A 83 -7.05 -0.09 22.54
N ASN A 84 -8.26 -0.62 22.38
CA ASN A 84 -8.65 -1.97 22.84
C ASN A 84 -8.57 -3.04 21.74
N ALA A 85 -8.27 -2.66 20.51
CA ALA A 85 -8.02 -3.58 19.40
C ALA A 85 -6.53 -3.97 19.35
N ARG A 86 -6.23 -5.08 18.67
CA ARG A 86 -4.86 -5.56 18.41
C ARG A 86 -4.52 -5.34 16.95
N PHE A 87 -3.27 -4.97 16.68
CA PHE A 87 -2.77 -4.64 15.36
C PHE A 87 -1.55 -5.49 15.01
N ILE A 88 -1.57 -6.07 13.82
CA ILE A 88 -0.44 -6.82 13.29
C ILE A 88 -0.08 -6.24 11.92
N GLY A 89 1.09 -5.63 11.83
CA GLY A 89 1.68 -5.20 10.56
C GLY A 89 2.58 -6.28 9.99
N ILE A 90 2.38 -6.61 8.72
CA ILE A 90 3.19 -7.61 8.02
C ILE A 90 3.86 -6.94 6.82
N ASP A 91 5.17 -7.06 6.72
CA ASP A 91 5.94 -6.63 5.55
C ASP A 91 7.08 -7.61 5.28
N LYS A 92 7.39 -7.86 4.01
CA LYS A 92 8.51 -8.72 3.63
C LYS A 92 9.87 -8.04 3.72
N GLU A 93 9.88 -6.71 3.73
CA GLU A 93 11.10 -5.91 3.72
C GLU A 93 11.63 -5.69 5.14
N LYS A 94 12.76 -6.32 5.46
CA LYS A 94 13.38 -6.29 6.78
C LYS A 94 13.68 -4.85 7.27
N ASP A 95 14.14 -3.98 6.37
CA ASP A 95 14.46 -2.59 6.69
C ASP A 95 13.21 -1.80 7.09
N MET A 96 12.06 -2.05 6.42
CA MET A 96 10.77 -1.45 6.78
C MET A 96 10.32 -1.86 8.18
N ILE A 97 10.35 -3.16 8.48
CA ILE A 97 9.98 -3.69 9.80
C ILE A 97 10.91 -3.16 10.91
N LYS A 98 12.21 -3.01 10.64
CA LYS A 98 13.14 -2.39 11.58
C LYS A 98 12.72 -0.96 11.92
N ILE A 99 12.39 -0.15 10.91
CA ILE A 99 11.91 1.23 11.10
C ILE A 99 10.55 1.23 11.82
N ALA A 100 9.62 0.36 11.45
CA ALA A 100 8.31 0.26 12.09
C ALA A 100 8.43 -0.04 13.58
N ASN A 101 9.32 -0.96 13.99
CA ASN A 101 9.59 -1.26 15.38
C ASN A 101 10.19 -0.06 16.15
N THR A 102 11.10 0.70 15.52
CA THR A 102 11.66 1.93 16.12
C THR A 102 10.60 3.01 16.33
N LYS A 103 9.63 3.11 15.41
CA LYS A 103 8.52 4.09 15.45
C LYS A 103 7.32 3.63 16.29
N LYS A 104 7.30 2.39 16.77
CA LYS A 104 6.17 1.83 17.50
C LYS A 104 5.89 2.60 18.79
N LYS A 105 4.67 3.16 18.91
CA LYS A 105 4.24 3.95 20.07
C LYS A 105 3.28 3.22 21.01
N PHE A 106 2.67 2.12 20.56
CA PHE A 106 1.59 1.44 21.29
C PHE A 106 1.90 -0.03 21.50
N LYS A 107 1.60 -0.57 22.70
CA LYS A 107 1.86 -1.97 23.08
C LYS A 107 1.00 -2.98 22.31
N ASN A 108 -0.18 -2.56 21.82
CA ASN A 108 -1.13 -3.38 21.07
C ASN A 108 -0.79 -3.52 19.58
N ILE A 109 0.39 -3.06 19.13
CA ILE A 109 0.92 -3.27 17.77
C ILE A 109 2.03 -4.32 17.80
N SER A 110 2.04 -5.21 16.82
CA SER A 110 3.15 -6.12 16.52
C SER A 110 3.53 -6.00 15.05
N TYR A 111 4.83 -5.99 14.74
CA TYR A 111 5.34 -5.98 13.37
C TYR A 111 6.07 -7.28 13.07
N ILE A 112 5.75 -7.89 11.92
CA ILE A 112 6.24 -9.21 11.51
C ILE A 112 6.90 -9.09 10.13
N CYS A 113 8.17 -9.50 10.03
CA CYS A 113 8.86 -9.59 8.75
C CYS A 113 8.53 -10.94 8.11
N ASN A 114 7.58 -10.96 7.17
CA ASN A 114 7.19 -12.18 6.49
C ASN A 114 6.51 -11.87 5.15
N ASP A 115 6.54 -12.84 4.24
CA ASP A 115 5.70 -12.85 3.04
C ASP A 115 4.26 -13.20 3.43
N ILE A 116 3.31 -12.33 3.07
CA ILE A 116 1.89 -12.55 3.40
C ILE A 116 1.36 -13.87 2.84
N MET A 117 1.86 -14.33 1.70
CA MET A 117 1.41 -15.61 1.13
C MET A 117 1.86 -16.81 1.98
N LYS A 118 2.96 -16.69 2.73
CA LYS A 118 3.49 -17.72 3.64
C LYS A 118 2.99 -17.57 5.08
N TYR A 119 2.62 -16.36 5.50
CA TYR A 119 2.17 -16.09 6.87
C TYR A 119 0.77 -16.66 7.12
N ARG A 120 0.59 -17.41 8.20
CA ARG A 120 -0.72 -17.94 8.62
C ARG A 120 -1.48 -16.88 9.41
N MET A 121 -2.47 -16.25 8.79
CA MET A 121 -3.35 -15.28 9.44
C MET A 121 -4.37 -15.98 10.34
N LYS A 122 -4.70 -15.32 11.44
CA LYS A 122 -5.88 -15.67 12.28
C LYS A 122 -7.10 -14.93 11.72
N LYS A 123 -8.29 -15.36 12.13
CA LYS A 123 -9.53 -14.61 11.87
C LYS A 123 -9.42 -13.20 12.44
N SER A 124 -9.88 -12.22 11.68
CA SER A 124 -9.73 -10.79 12.01
C SER A 124 -10.96 -10.00 11.55
N ASP A 125 -11.10 -8.81 12.10
CA ASP A 125 -12.26 -7.95 11.86
C ASP A 125 -11.96 -6.90 10.79
N LEU A 126 -10.68 -6.53 10.65
CA LEU A 126 -10.21 -5.58 9.65
C LEU A 126 -8.92 -6.08 9.00
N ILE A 127 -8.87 -6.07 7.68
CA ILE A 127 -7.64 -6.29 6.91
C ILE A 127 -7.45 -5.09 5.98
N ILE A 128 -6.23 -4.57 5.94
CA ILE A 128 -5.86 -3.42 5.11
C ILE A 128 -4.74 -3.85 4.16
N SER A 129 -4.84 -3.44 2.91
CA SER A 129 -3.76 -3.48 1.91
C SER A 129 -3.66 -2.10 1.26
N TYR A 130 -2.73 -1.28 1.78
CA TYR A 130 -2.60 0.11 1.37
C TYR A 130 -1.45 0.26 0.38
N TYR A 131 -1.78 0.27 -0.91
CA TYR A 131 -0.84 0.34 -2.04
C TYR A 131 0.21 -0.79 -2.05
N THR A 132 -0.19 -2.00 -1.66
CA THR A 132 0.72 -3.15 -1.50
C THR A 132 0.49 -4.23 -2.53
N ALA A 133 -0.77 -4.63 -2.78
CA ALA A 133 -1.06 -5.77 -3.65
C ALA A 133 -0.55 -5.56 -5.08
N GLN A 134 -0.44 -4.33 -5.56
CA GLN A 134 0.13 -3.98 -6.88
C GLN A 134 1.60 -4.45 -7.08
N PHE A 135 2.31 -4.79 -6.02
CA PHE A 135 3.68 -5.31 -6.06
C PHE A 135 3.75 -6.84 -5.98
N MET A 136 2.61 -7.50 -5.88
CA MET A 136 2.55 -8.97 -5.87
C MET A 136 2.66 -9.52 -7.30
N ASN A 137 3.22 -10.72 -7.41
CA ASN A 137 3.21 -11.45 -8.66
C ASN A 137 1.76 -11.64 -9.14
N PRO A 138 1.42 -11.30 -10.39
CA PRO A 138 0.07 -11.45 -10.94
C PRO A 138 -0.53 -12.85 -10.75
N LYS A 139 0.29 -13.89 -10.84
CA LYS A 139 -0.15 -15.29 -10.61
C LYS A 139 -0.68 -15.56 -9.21
N LEU A 140 -0.27 -14.77 -8.21
CA LEU A 140 -0.69 -14.94 -6.81
C LEU A 140 -1.85 -14.04 -6.44
N ARG A 141 -2.33 -13.18 -7.34
CA ARG A 141 -3.29 -12.14 -7.02
C ARG A 141 -4.62 -12.73 -6.53
N GLN A 142 -5.17 -13.72 -7.24
CA GLN A 142 -6.42 -14.37 -6.79
C GLN A 142 -6.23 -15.04 -5.42
N SER A 143 -5.20 -15.85 -5.26
CA SER A 143 -4.92 -16.51 -3.99
C SER A 143 -4.71 -15.55 -2.82
N PHE A 144 -4.23 -14.34 -3.08
CA PHE A 144 -4.15 -13.27 -2.08
C PHE A 144 -5.54 -12.82 -1.63
N PHE A 145 -6.46 -12.53 -2.56
CA PHE A 145 -7.82 -12.12 -2.22
C PHE A 145 -8.60 -13.25 -1.53
N ASP A 146 -8.43 -14.49 -1.98
CA ASP A 146 -9.00 -15.69 -1.32
C ASP A 146 -8.53 -15.81 0.12
N LYS A 147 -7.22 -15.60 0.35
CA LYS A 147 -6.61 -15.61 1.68
C LYS A 147 -7.17 -14.51 2.58
N VAL A 148 -7.33 -13.29 2.05
CA VAL A 148 -7.93 -12.15 2.77
C VAL A 148 -9.35 -12.50 3.18
N TYR A 149 -10.20 -12.93 2.24
CA TYR A 149 -11.58 -13.32 2.50
C TYR A 149 -11.66 -14.40 3.56
N ASN A 150 -10.85 -15.46 3.41
CA ASN A 150 -10.81 -16.57 4.35
C ASN A 150 -10.30 -16.18 5.75
N SER A 151 -9.52 -15.09 5.86
CA SER A 151 -9.00 -14.61 7.14
C SER A 151 -9.91 -13.59 7.82
N LEU A 152 -10.98 -13.12 7.19
CA LEU A 152 -11.98 -12.27 7.82
C LEU A 152 -13.00 -13.07 8.61
N ASN A 153 -13.44 -12.51 9.75
CA ASN A 153 -14.67 -12.86 10.42
C ASN A 153 -15.87 -12.48 9.54
N TRP A 154 -17.05 -13.06 9.80
CA TRP A 154 -18.28 -12.59 9.17
C TRP A 154 -18.57 -11.15 9.61
N GLY A 155 -18.95 -10.28 8.65
CA GLY A 155 -19.07 -8.84 8.86
C GLY A 155 -17.74 -8.10 8.95
N GLY A 156 -16.60 -8.80 8.83
CA GLY A 156 -15.28 -8.18 8.78
C GLY A 156 -15.03 -7.42 7.48
N MET A 157 -14.20 -6.38 7.56
CA MET A 157 -13.95 -5.44 6.48
C MET A 157 -12.56 -5.63 5.87
N PHE A 158 -12.48 -5.59 4.55
CA PHE A 158 -11.23 -5.46 3.81
C PHE A 158 -11.16 -4.08 3.15
N ILE A 159 -10.06 -3.36 3.36
CA ILE A 159 -9.78 -2.07 2.72
C ILE A 159 -8.61 -2.24 1.77
N LEU A 160 -8.83 -1.95 0.50
CA LEU A 160 -7.83 -2.04 -0.56
C LEU A 160 -7.60 -0.69 -1.22
N PHE A 161 -6.37 -0.22 -1.21
CA PHE A 161 -5.92 0.91 -2.03
C PHE A 161 -4.87 0.45 -3.03
N GLU A 162 -5.06 0.79 -4.29
CA GLU A 162 -4.19 0.39 -5.39
C GLU A 162 -3.97 1.51 -6.41
N LYS A 163 -2.79 1.56 -7.00
CA LYS A 163 -2.65 2.17 -8.31
C LYS A 163 -3.34 1.25 -9.32
N VAL A 164 -4.15 1.82 -10.21
CA VAL A 164 -4.90 1.07 -11.21
C VAL A 164 -4.51 1.48 -12.63
N ARG A 165 -4.79 0.62 -13.60
CA ARG A 165 -4.69 0.93 -15.02
C ARG A 165 -5.98 1.53 -15.54
N GLY A 166 -5.87 2.32 -16.60
CA GLY A 166 -7.03 2.72 -17.41
C GLY A 166 -7.74 1.51 -18.00
N SER A 167 -9.04 1.63 -18.23
CA SER A 167 -9.86 0.57 -18.84
C SER A 167 -9.50 0.32 -20.31
N ASP A 168 -8.99 1.33 -21.01
CA ASP A 168 -8.44 1.25 -22.35
C ASP A 168 -7.19 2.13 -22.53
N ALA A 169 -6.60 2.11 -23.73
CA ALA A 169 -5.37 2.82 -24.05
C ALA A 169 -5.52 4.36 -23.88
N ARG A 170 -6.64 4.95 -24.28
CA ARG A 170 -6.87 6.40 -24.19
C ARG A 170 -6.92 6.87 -22.73
N PHE A 171 -7.65 6.15 -21.87
CA PHE A 171 -7.68 6.44 -20.45
C PHE A 171 -6.32 6.22 -19.80
N GLN A 172 -5.57 5.20 -20.21
CA GLN A 172 -4.21 4.99 -19.74
C GLN A 172 -3.29 6.17 -20.08
N ASP A 173 -3.36 6.70 -21.30
CA ASP A 173 -2.56 7.85 -21.73
C ASP A 173 -2.95 9.12 -20.95
N ILE A 174 -4.25 9.34 -20.74
CA ILE A 174 -4.75 10.45 -19.90
C ILE A 174 -4.23 10.32 -18.46
N TYR A 175 -4.32 9.13 -17.86
CA TYR A 175 -3.81 8.88 -16.51
C TYR A 175 -2.31 9.11 -16.38
N ASN A 176 -1.53 8.70 -17.38
CA ASN A 176 -0.10 8.92 -17.39
C ASN A 176 0.23 10.42 -17.40
N ASN A 177 -0.44 11.19 -18.27
CA ASN A 177 -0.23 12.65 -18.38
C ASN A 177 -0.63 13.38 -17.08
N LEU A 178 -1.81 13.07 -16.52
CA LEU A 178 -2.28 13.67 -15.28
C LEU A 178 -1.34 13.32 -14.11
N TYR A 179 -0.88 12.07 -14.04
CA TYR A 179 0.03 11.64 -12.99
C TYR A 179 1.43 12.28 -13.12
N TYR A 180 1.93 12.49 -14.33
CA TYR A 180 3.17 13.25 -14.55
C TYR A 180 3.04 14.70 -14.10
N ASN A 181 1.90 15.36 -14.39
CA ASN A 181 1.64 16.70 -13.91
C ASN A 181 1.58 16.77 -12.38
N PHE A 182 0.89 15.82 -11.75
CA PHE A 182 0.90 15.69 -10.30
C PHE A 182 2.32 15.51 -9.74
N LYS A 183 3.13 14.63 -10.31
CA LYS A 183 4.51 14.43 -9.84
C LYS A 183 5.35 15.71 -9.98
N ARG A 184 5.19 16.47 -11.07
CA ARG A 184 5.87 17.77 -11.25
C ARG A 184 5.41 18.78 -10.21
N SER A 185 4.12 18.87 -9.91
CA SER A 185 3.60 19.77 -8.88
C SER A 185 4.14 19.44 -7.49
N GLN A 186 4.49 18.15 -7.25
CA GLN A 186 5.18 17.71 -6.04
C GLN A 186 6.70 17.98 -6.05
N GLY A 187 7.22 18.63 -7.09
CA GLY A 187 8.63 19.04 -7.21
C GLY A 187 9.58 17.93 -7.69
N PHE A 188 9.07 16.84 -8.29
CA PHE A 188 9.93 15.89 -8.99
C PHE A 188 10.32 16.41 -10.38
N THR A 189 11.57 16.23 -10.75
CA THR A 189 12.05 16.52 -12.10
C THR A 189 11.54 15.47 -13.09
N ASN A 190 11.44 15.84 -14.39
CA ASN A 190 11.08 14.89 -15.45
C ASN A 190 11.99 13.65 -15.44
N PHE A 191 13.26 13.84 -15.16
CA PHE A 191 14.25 12.77 -15.09
C PHE A 191 13.96 11.78 -13.97
N GLU A 192 13.63 12.26 -12.77
CA GLU A 192 13.27 11.43 -11.63
C GLU A 192 11.97 10.66 -11.87
N ILE A 193 11.00 11.29 -12.55
CA ILE A 193 9.73 10.65 -12.90
C ILE A 193 9.98 9.49 -13.87
N VAL A 194 10.72 9.72 -14.97
CA VAL A 194 11.03 8.69 -15.97
C VAL A 194 11.88 7.57 -15.38
N ASN A 195 12.88 7.89 -14.56
CA ASN A 195 13.69 6.88 -13.88
C ASN A 195 12.85 6.00 -12.96
N LYS A 196 11.96 6.62 -12.20
CA LYS A 196 11.05 5.88 -11.29
C LYS A 196 10.15 4.94 -12.08
N GLU A 197 9.55 5.41 -13.17
CA GLU A 197 8.69 4.62 -14.04
C GLU A 197 9.46 3.41 -14.60
N LYS A 198 10.62 3.62 -15.20
CA LYS A 198 11.48 2.55 -15.72
C LYS A 198 11.83 1.53 -14.63
N SER A 199 12.14 2.00 -13.41
CA SER A 199 12.54 1.13 -12.30
C SER A 199 11.41 0.23 -11.81
N LEU A 200 10.15 0.61 -12.04
CA LEU A 200 8.95 -0.11 -11.62
C LEU A 200 8.47 -1.14 -12.65
N VAL A 201 9.02 -1.14 -13.88
CA VAL A 201 8.67 -2.13 -14.90
C VAL A 201 8.96 -3.54 -14.40
N GLY A 202 7.93 -4.40 -14.37
CA GLY A 202 8.01 -5.78 -13.86
C GLY A 202 8.11 -5.88 -12.32
N VAL A 203 8.16 -4.75 -11.60
CA VAL A 203 8.13 -4.70 -10.13
C VAL A 203 6.73 -4.36 -9.64
N MET A 204 6.08 -3.39 -10.27
CA MET A 204 4.71 -2.99 -9.97
C MET A 204 3.79 -3.38 -11.13
N ASN A 205 2.76 -4.17 -10.83
CA ASN A 205 1.85 -4.75 -11.81
C ASN A 205 0.40 -4.37 -11.46
N PRO A 206 -0.03 -3.11 -11.71
CA PRO A 206 -1.39 -2.69 -11.41
C PRO A 206 -2.38 -3.35 -12.38
N PHE A 207 -3.55 -3.69 -11.86
CA PHE A 207 -4.70 -4.13 -12.64
C PHE A 207 -5.68 -2.97 -12.84
N THR A 208 -6.71 -3.16 -13.67
CA THR A 208 -7.84 -2.24 -13.78
C THR A 208 -8.76 -2.36 -12.55
N GLU A 209 -9.61 -1.38 -12.32
CA GLU A 209 -10.62 -1.45 -11.26
C GLU A 209 -11.54 -2.67 -11.44
N ASN A 210 -11.99 -2.92 -12.68
CA ASN A 210 -12.83 -4.09 -12.98
C ASN A 210 -12.13 -5.41 -12.63
N ALA A 211 -10.85 -5.55 -12.98
CA ALA A 211 -10.10 -6.75 -12.64
C ALA A 211 -9.94 -6.93 -11.11
N ASN A 212 -9.73 -5.84 -10.35
CA ASN A 212 -9.70 -5.91 -8.89
C ASN A 212 -11.06 -6.32 -8.31
N ASN A 213 -12.17 -5.77 -8.84
CA ASN A 213 -13.51 -6.20 -8.48
C ASN A 213 -13.77 -7.69 -8.77
N ASP A 214 -13.33 -8.17 -9.93
CA ASP A 214 -13.47 -9.57 -10.29
C ASP A 214 -12.69 -10.50 -9.37
N PHE A 215 -11.49 -10.12 -8.95
CA PHE A 215 -10.73 -10.86 -7.93
C PHE A 215 -11.47 -10.94 -6.60
N LEU A 216 -12.04 -9.82 -6.14
CA LEU A 216 -12.81 -9.76 -4.90
C LEU A 216 -14.08 -10.61 -4.97
N LYS A 217 -14.85 -10.49 -6.04
CA LYS A 217 -16.07 -11.28 -6.27
C LYS A 217 -15.77 -12.78 -6.31
N ARG A 218 -14.72 -13.21 -7.02
CA ARG A 218 -14.29 -14.61 -7.04
C ARG A 218 -13.83 -15.11 -5.67
N ALA A 219 -13.25 -14.25 -4.82
CA ALA A 219 -12.89 -14.61 -3.45
C ALA A 219 -14.10 -14.78 -2.53
N GLY A 220 -15.28 -14.26 -2.92
CA GLY A 220 -16.54 -14.38 -2.18
C GLY A 220 -17.12 -13.07 -1.65
N PHE A 221 -16.47 -11.92 -1.90
CA PHE A 221 -17.04 -10.62 -1.51
C PHE A 221 -18.23 -10.27 -2.40
N VAL A 222 -19.34 -9.87 -1.78
CA VAL A 222 -20.56 -9.39 -2.45
C VAL A 222 -20.67 -7.88 -2.30
N ASP A 223 -20.43 -7.38 -1.09
CA ASP A 223 -20.54 -5.96 -0.76
C ASP A 223 -19.19 -5.29 -1.02
N ILE A 224 -19.11 -4.54 -2.12
CA ILE A 224 -17.90 -3.85 -2.59
C ILE A 224 -18.26 -2.42 -2.95
N GLU A 225 -17.60 -1.43 -2.34
CA GLU A 225 -17.85 -0.01 -2.59
C GLU A 225 -16.53 0.76 -2.79
N TYR A 226 -16.49 1.65 -3.79
CA TYR A 226 -15.39 2.58 -4.00
C TYR A 226 -15.54 3.79 -3.08
N ILE A 227 -14.50 4.06 -2.30
CA ILE A 227 -14.49 5.12 -1.28
C ILE A 227 -13.57 6.29 -1.63
N MET A 228 -12.66 6.10 -2.59
CA MET A 228 -11.73 7.13 -3.04
C MET A 228 -11.25 6.85 -4.46
N LYS A 229 -11.14 7.89 -5.27
CA LYS A 229 -10.47 7.82 -6.57
C LYS A 229 -9.81 9.15 -6.90
N GLU A 230 -8.55 9.08 -7.27
CA GLU A 230 -7.80 10.24 -7.76
C GLU A 230 -6.85 9.77 -8.87
N ILE A 231 -7.03 10.29 -10.10
CA ILE A 231 -6.27 9.90 -11.30
C ILE A 231 -6.32 8.37 -11.49
N CYS A 232 -5.21 7.69 -11.28
CA CYS A 232 -5.04 6.24 -11.38
C CYS A 232 -4.81 5.58 -10.00
N PHE A 233 -5.29 6.20 -8.94
CA PHE A 233 -5.25 5.67 -7.58
C PHE A 233 -6.67 5.49 -7.07
N SER A 234 -6.98 4.32 -6.58
CA SER A 234 -8.33 3.92 -6.21
C SER A 234 -8.32 3.24 -4.85
N GLY A 235 -9.32 3.54 -4.04
CA GLY A 235 -9.58 2.92 -2.75
C GLY A 235 -10.97 2.32 -2.72
N LEU A 236 -11.09 1.10 -2.22
CA LEU A 236 -12.36 0.40 -2.05
C LEU A 236 -12.44 -0.32 -0.71
N VAL A 237 -13.66 -0.60 -0.30
CA VAL A 237 -14.02 -1.40 0.87
C VAL A 237 -14.82 -2.59 0.41
N SER A 238 -14.58 -3.74 1.05
CA SER A 238 -15.39 -4.95 0.88
C SER A 238 -15.73 -5.54 2.24
N ILE A 239 -16.96 -6.00 2.41
CA ILE A 239 -17.46 -6.64 3.65
C ILE A 239 -17.71 -8.11 3.36
N LYS A 240 -17.30 -8.98 4.31
CA LYS A 240 -17.55 -10.42 4.24
C LYS A 240 -18.91 -10.78 4.78
#